data_5c875ebf55f5fea923e844f80ee9000e
#
_entry.id   5c875ebf55f5fea923e844f80ee9000e
#
_cell.length_a   1.000
_cell.length_b   1.000
_cell.length_c   1.000
_cell.angle_alpha   90.00
_cell.angle_beta   90.00
_cell.angle_gamma   90.00
#
_symmetry.space_group_name_H-M   'P 1'
#
loop_
_entity.id
_entity.type
_entity.pdbx_description
1 polymer ?
#
loop_
_entity_poly.entity_id
_entity_poly.type
_entity_poly.pdbx_seq_one_letter_code
_entity_poly.pdbx_strand_id
1 'polypeptide(L)'
;MGSPSARYEESAEIFEPGAVNATVDFLAELAHGGRALELGIGTGRIALPLARRGVPVHGIDLSRAMVARLRAKPGGDGIGVTIGDFATARVDGTFTLAYLVFNTIMNLTTQEAQVACFRTVAAHLEPGGCFVIEVRVPELRRLPLGQDVLPWHVSRERIVFSSYDTATQGMRGHHVERGEYSTIPFWYVWSAELDLMAQLAGMRLRERWDGGTREPFASDSRQHLSVWEKP
;
A
#
# COMPACT_ATOMS: atom_id res chain seq x y z
N MET A 1 15.43 21.29 -0.71
CA MET A 1 14.26 20.53 -1.19
C MET A 1 14.48 19.06 -0.82
N GLY A 2 13.81 18.59 0.22
CA GLY A 2 13.88 17.18 0.61
C GLY A 2 13.27 16.31 -0.48
N SER A 3 13.92 15.20 -0.82
CA SER A 3 13.40 14.19 -1.75
C SER A 3 12.04 13.68 -1.26
N PRO A 4 11.07 13.34 -2.13
CA PRO A 4 9.82 12.69 -1.73
C PRO A 4 10.03 11.48 -0.82
N SER A 5 11.12 10.73 -1.02
CA SER A 5 11.51 9.58 -0.19
C SER A 5 11.81 9.92 1.28
N ALA A 6 12.37 11.09 1.59
CA ALA A 6 12.64 11.49 2.98
C ALA A 6 11.35 11.68 3.81
N ARG A 7 10.26 12.08 3.15
CA ARG A 7 8.96 12.36 3.78
C ARG A 7 8.11 11.11 4.03
N TYR A 8 8.26 10.09 3.19
CA TYR A 8 7.65 8.78 3.46
C TYR A 8 8.23 8.13 4.72
N GLU A 9 9.46 8.49 5.12
CA GLU A 9 10.09 7.98 6.33
C GLU A 9 9.55 8.59 7.61
N GLU A 10 9.33 9.91 7.64
CA GLU A 10 8.74 10.58 8.81
C GLU A 10 7.28 10.14 9.00
N SER A 11 6.54 9.84 7.93
CA SER A 11 5.22 9.23 8.02
C SER A 11 5.27 7.75 8.46
N ALA A 12 6.42 7.11 8.29
CA ALA A 12 6.64 5.71 8.68
C ALA A 12 6.65 5.48 10.20
N GLU A 13 6.97 6.50 10.99
CA GLU A 13 7.01 6.42 12.45
C GLU A 13 5.63 6.54 13.11
N ILE A 14 4.59 6.89 12.35
CA ILE A 14 3.23 7.13 12.88
C ILE A 14 2.41 5.82 13.02
N PHE A 15 2.90 4.70 12.51
CA PHE A 15 2.15 3.44 12.58
C PHE A 15 2.43 2.70 13.89
N GLU A 16 1.35 2.34 14.59
CA GLU A 16 1.38 1.52 15.80
C GLU A 16 2.12 0.19 15.53
N PRO A 17 3.16 -0.16 16.30
CA PRO A 17 3.89 -1.43 16.12
C PRO A 17 2.99 -2.65 16.14
N GLY A 18 1.89 -2.62 16.91
CA GLY A 18 0.90 -3.69 16.98
C GLY A 18 0.17 -3.94 15.66
N ALA A 19 -0.21 -2.88 14.94
CA ALA A 19 -0.87 -2.99 13.64
C ALA A 19 0.07 -3.60 12.57
N VAL A 20 1.34 -3.22 12.56
CA VAL A 20 2.34 -3.80 11.67
C VAL A 20 2.48 -5.31 11.90
N ASN A 21 2.56 -5.74 13.16
CA ASN A 21 2.68 -7.16 13.49
C ASN A 21 1.45 -7.96 13.05
N ALA A 22 0.24 -7.46 13.29
CA ALA A 22 -0.99 -8.12 12.85
C ALA A 22 -1.04 -8.29 11.32
N THR A 23 -0.67 -7.25 10.56
CA THR A 23 -0.57 -7.34 9.10
C THR A 23 0.48 -8.36 8.66
N VAL A 24 1.65 -8.40 9.31
CA VAL A 24 2.71 -9.36 8.99
C VAL A 24 2.28 -10.80 9.29
N ASP A 25 1.59 -11.05 10.42
CA ASP A 25 1.08 -12.39 10.77
C ASP A 25 0.02 -12.84 9.76
N PHE A 26 -0.88 -11.96 9.37
CA PHE A 26 -1.88 -12.20 8.34
C PHE A 26 -1.26 -12.57 6.99
N LEU A 27 -0.24 -11.82 6.54
CA LEU A 27 0.47 -12.09 5.28
C LEU A 27 1.27 -13.40 5.34
N ALA A 28 1.88 -13.71 6.47
CA ALA A 28 2.63 -14.96 6.66
C ALA A 28 1.70 -16.19 6.56
N GLU A 29 0.51 -16.09 7.12
CA GLU A 29 -0.53 -17.13 7.00
C GLU A 29 -0.94 -17.33 5.53
N LEU A 30 -1.24 -16.25 4.79
CA LEU A 30 -1.64 -16.32 3.39
C LEU A 30 -0.54 -16.79 2.44
N ALA A 31 0.72 -16.58 2.79
CA ALA A 31 1.84 -17.05 1.97
C ALA A 31 1.96 -18.58 1.93
N HIS A 32 1.39 -19.30 2.92
CA HIS A 32 1.41 -20.78 3.02
C HIS A 32 2.80 -21.40 2.80
N GLY A 33 3.87 -20.71 3.24
CA GLY A 33 5.25 -21.12 3.04
C GLY A 33 5.82 -20.85 1.64
N GLY A 34 5.04 -20.29 0.73
CA GLY A 34 5.49 -19.88 -0.61
C GLY A 34 6.12 -18.50 -0.64
N ARG A 35 6.44 -18.02 -1.84
CA ARG A 35 7.11 -16.73 -2.06
C ARG A 35 6.11 -15.58 -2.05
N ALA A 36 6.52 -14.44 -1.47
CA ALA A 36 5.73 -13.21 -1.46
C ALA A 36 6.37 -12.10 -2.31
N LEU A 37 5.54 -11.33 -3.02
CA LEU A 37 5.92 -10.15 -3.80
C LEU A 37 5.37 -8.89 -3.11
N GLU A 38 6.25 -8.00 -2.64
CA GLU A 38 5.85 -6.71 -2.08
C GLU A 38 5.94 -5.60 -3.13
N LEU A 39 4.85 -4.90 -3.35
CA LEU A 39 4.80 -3.75 -4.25
C LEU A 39 5.01 -2.46 -3.44
N GLY A 40 6.05 -1.70 -3.80
CA GLY A 40 6.47 -0.53 -3.01
C GLY A 40 7.16 -0.92 -1.70
N ILE A 41 8.19 -1.79 -1.78
CA ILE A 41 8.87 -2.35 -0.59
C ILE A 41 9.49 -1.29 0.33
N GLY A 42 9.88 -0.13 -0.22
CA GLY A 42 10.47 0.95 0.53
C GLY A 42 11.69 0.53 1.36
N THR A 43 11.65 0.82 2.65
CA THR A 43 12.71 0.45 3.61
C THR A 43 12.50 -0.90 4.27
N GLY A 44 11.55 -1.73 3.77
CA GLY A 44 11.32 -3.10 4.22
C GLY A 44 10.56 -3.22 5.54
N ARG A 45 9.62 -2.31 5.81
CA ARG A 45 8.82 -2.32 7.05
C ARG A 45 8.06 -3.62 7.25
N ILE A 46 7.51 -4.19 6.17
CA ILE A 46 6.79 -5.47 6.16
C ILE A 46 7.72 -6.59 5.71
N ALA A 47 8.51 -6.40 4.64
CA ALA A 47 9.38 -7.44 4.10
C ALA A 47 10.33 -8.04 5.15
N LEU A 48 10.98 -7.21 5.96
CA LEU A 48 11.95 -7.70 6.95
C LEU A 48 11.31 -8.59 8.04
N PRO A 49 10.22 -8.18 8.72
CA PRO A 49 9.58 -9.05 9.69
C PRO A 49 8.90 -10.27 9.04
N LEU A 50 8.40 -10.17 7.79
CA LEU A 50 7.83 -11.30 7.06
C LEU A 50 8.91 -12.32 6.69
N ALA A 51 10.08 -11.87 6.23
CA ALA A 51 11.22 -12.74 5.96
C ALA A 51 11.72 -13.46 7.23
N ARG A 52 11.70 -12.79 8.41
CA ARG A 52 12.02 -13.44 9.70
C ARG A 52 11.02 -14.53 10.09
N ARG A 53 9.80 -14.52 9.56
CA ARG A 53 8.80 -15.61 9.70
C ARG A 53 8.99 -16.73 8.69
N GLY A 54 10.08 -16.70 7.91
CA GLY A 54 10.41 -17.75 6.95
C GLY A 54 9.76 -17.60 5.59
N VAL A 55 9.08 -16.49 5.29
CA VAL A 55 8.49 -16.22 3.98
C VAL A 55 9.55 -15.58 3.07
N PRO A 56 9.93 -16.20 1.95
CA PRO A 56 10.85 -15.58 0.99
C PRO A 56 10.17 -14.39 0.31
N VAL A 57 10.73 -13.19 0.48
CA VAL A 57 10.16 -11.95 -0.06
C VAL A 57 11.00 -11.43 -1.22
N HIS A 58 10.33 -10.99 -2.29
CA HIS A 58 10.90 -10.14 -3.33
C HIS A 58 10.13 -8.82 -3.37
N GLY A 59 10.81 -7.69 -3.52
CA GLY A 59 10.18 -6.37 -3.55
C GLY A 59 10.34 -5.66 -4.87
N ILE A 60 9.43 -4.75 -5.17
CA ILE A 60 9.54 -3.77 -6.26
C ILE A 60 9.50 -2.38 -5.64
N ASP A 61 10.40 -1.49 -6.04
CA ASP A 61 10.37 -0.07 -5.65
C ASP A 61 11.03 0.81 -6.69
N LEU A 62 10.49 2.02 -6.90
CA LEU A 62 11.08 3.04 -7.78
C LEU A 62 12.30 3.72 -7.15
N SER A 63 12.33 3.80 -5.82
CA SER A 63 13.30 4.60 -5.07
C SER A 63 14.55 3.82 -4.71
N ARG A 64 15.63 4.03 -5.47
CA ARG A 64 16.95 3.49 -5.12
C ARG A 64 17.41 3.91 -3.72
N ALA A 65 17.02 5.10 -3.26
CA ALA A 65 17.37 5.60 -1.93
C ALA A 65 16.66 4.79 -0.82
N MET A 66 15.37 4.47 -1.00
CA MET A 66 14.63 3.63 -0.06
C MET A 66 15.22 2.21 -0.01
N VAL A 67 15.54 1.65 -1.17
CA VAL A 67 16.17 0.32 -1.26
C VAL A 67 17.57 0.32 -0.62
N ALA A 68 18.37 1.37 -0.78
CA ALA A 68 19.66 1.48 -0.09
C ALA A 68 19.51 1.45 1.43
N ARG A 69 18.47 2.09 1.97
CA ARG A 69 18.14 2.04 3.41
C ARG A 69 17.61 0.67 3.86
N LEU A 70 16.85 -0.02 3.03
CA LEU A 70 16.49 -1.43 3.28
C LEU A 70 17.76 -2.27 3.43
N ARG A 71 18.71 -2.13 2.48
CA ARG A 71 19.99 -2.87 2.48
C ARG A 71 20.84 -2.60 3.74
N ALA A 72 20.77 -1.40 4.29
CA ALA A 72 21.49 -1.04 5.52
C ALA A 72 20.90 -1.67 6.80
N LYS A 73 19.72 -2.29 6.74
CA LYS A 73 19.07 -2.92 7.88
C LYS A 73 19.45 -4.41 7.99
N PRO A 74 19.52 -4.97 9.22
CA PRO A 74 19.79 -6.40 9.43
C PRO A 74 18.81 -7.28 8.64
N GLY A 75 19.34 -8.14 7.78
CA GLY A 75 18.59 -9.03 6.90
C GLY A 75 18.13 -8.38 5.57
N GLY A 76 18.38 -7.09 5.37
CA GLY A 76 17.99 -6.37 4.16
C GLY A 76 18.71 -6.85 2.89
N ASP A 77 19.96 -7.29 3.01
CA ASP A 77 20.73 -7.81 1.89
C ASP A 77 20.19 -9.13 1.33
N GLY A 78 19.49 -9.91 2.18
CA GLY A 78 18.86 -11.18 1.80
C GLY A 78 17.56 -11.03 1.00
N ILE A 79 16.99 -9.82 0.93
CA ILE A 79 15.72 -9.58 0.21
C ILE A 79 16.00 -9.18 -1.23
N GLY A 80 15.49 -9.94 -2.21
CA GLY A 80 15.53 -9.57 -3.63
C GLY A 80 14.72 -8.31 -3.89
N VAL A 81 15.27 -7.35 -4.67
CA VAL A 81 14.53 -6.13 -5.04
C VAL A 81 14.74 -5.79 -6.50
N THR A 82 13.65 -5.55 -7.21
CA THR A 82 13.61 -4.99 -8.56
C THR A 82 13.35 -3.48 -8.50
N ILE A 83 14.24 -2.68 -9.10
CA ILE A 83 14.00 -1.23 -9.24
C ILE A 83 13.08 -1.01 -10.43
N GLY A 84 11.88 -0.51 -10.17
CA GLY A 84 10.89 -0.27 -11.22
C GLY A 84 9.54 0.18 -10.69
N ASP A 85 8.65 0.56 -11.62
CA ASP A 85 7.26 0.88 -11.30
C ASP A 85 6.49 -0.43 -11.08
N PHE A 86 5.93 -0.60 -9.89
CA PHE A 86 5.19 -1.81 -9.52
C PHE A 86 3.89 -2.01 -10.31
N ALA A 87 3.39 -0.98 -11.01
CA ALA A 87 2.27 -1.15 -11.94
C ALA A 87 2.65 -1.95 -13.20
N THR A 88 3.94 -1.96 -13.58
CA THR A 88 4.38 -2.51 -14.88
C THR A 88 5.63 -3.37 -14.81
N ALA A 89 6.37 -3.35 -13.70
CA ALA A 89 7.62 -4.09 -13.54
C ALA A 89 7.38 -5.61 -13.63
N ARG A 90 8.34 -6.31 -14.23
CA ARG A 90 8.36 -7.77 -14.30
C ARG A 90 9.43 -8.32 -13.38
N VAL A 91 9.09 -9.38 -12.68
CA VAL A 91 9.96 -10.12 -11.78
C VAL A 91 9.94 -11.59 -12.18
N ASP A 92 11.09 -12.26 -12.13
CA ASP A 92 11.19 -13.66 -12.51
C ASP A 92 10.55 -14.59 -11.47
N GLY A 93 9.86 -15.60 -11.99
CA GLY A 93 9.17 -16.61 -11.20
C GLY A 93 7.74 -16.23 -10.83
N THR A 94 7.13 -17.08 -10.02
CA THR A 94 5.75 -16.93 -9.54
C THR A 94 5.71 -16.83 -8.03
N PHE A 95 4.57 -16.36 -7.51
CA PHE A 95 4.36 -16.05 -6.09
C PHE A 95 3.02 -16.61 -5.62
N THR A 96 2.98 -17.10 -4.40
CA THR A 96 1.74 -17.49 -3.74
C THR A 96 1.01 -16.29 -3.15
N LEU A 97 1.75 -15.21 -2.87
CA LEU A 97 1.25 -13.99 -2.29
C LEU A 97 1.85 -12.77 -3.01
N ALA A 98 1.01 -11.80 -3.36
CA ALA A 98 1.44 -10.43 -3.64
C ALA A 98 0.73 -9.48 -2.67
N TYR A 99 1.40 -8.42 -2.24
CA TYR A 99 0.76 -7.48 -1.32
C TYR A 99 1.22 -6.04 -1.53
N LEU A 100 0.33 -5.13 -1.16
CA LEU A 100 0.46 -3.69 -1.28
C LEU A 100 -0.30 -3.05 -0.11
N VAL A 101 0.44 -2.61 0.91
CA VAL A 101 -0.14 -2.13 2.17
C VAL A 101 0.16 -0.64 2.41
N PHE A 102 -0.41 -0.06 3.46
CA PHE A 102 -0.23 1.34 3.86
C PHE A 102 -0.64 2.36 2.77
N ASN A 103 -1.78 2.13 2.13
CA ASN A 103 -2.32 3.02 1.09
C ASN A 103 -1.45 3.14 -0.17
N THR A 104 -0.47 2.28 -0.37
CA THR A 104 0.50 2.39 -1.46
C THR A 104 -0.16 2.38 -2.85
N ILE A 105 -1.32 1.73 -3.02
CA ILE A 105 -2.11 1.77 -4.27
C ILE A 105 -2.46 3.19 -4.69
N MET A 106 -2.68 4.10 -3.74
CA MET A 106 -3.03 5.49 -4.02
C MET A 106 -1.91 6.31 -4.65
N ASN A 107 -0.66 5.80 -4.65
CA ASN A 107 0.48 6.41 -5.35
C ASN A 107 0.37 6.24 -6.88
N LEU A 108 -0.44 5.30 -7.35
CA LEU A 108 -0.81 5.19 -8.76
C LEU A 108 -1.92 6.21 -9.04
N THR A 109 -1.53 7.35 -9.60
CA THR A 109 -2.36 8.54 -9.71
C THR A 109 -3.27 8.55 -10.94
N THR A 110 -3.53 7.39 -11.55
CA THR A 110 -4.52 7.20 -12.61
C THR A 110 -5.19 5.83 -12.47
N GLN A 111 -6.43 5.73 -12.96
CA GLN A 111 -7.17 4.47 -12.97
C GLN A 111 -6.47 3.41 -13.82
N GLU A 112 -5.91 3.80 -14.97
CA GLU A 112 -5.18 2.91 -15.86
C GLU A 112 -3.95 2.28 -15.18
N ALA A 113 -3.20 3.08 -14.38
CA ALA A 113 -2.06 2.59 -13.63
C ALA A 113 -2.49 1.60 -12.54
N GLN A 114 -3.60 1.86 -11.84
CA GLN A 114 -4.15 0.92 -10.86
C GLN A 114 -4.61 -0.39 -11.51
N VAL A 115 -5.31 -0.33 -12.64
CA VAL A 115 -5.69 -1.53 -13.43
C VAL A 115 -4.46 -2.28 -13.92
N ALA A 116 -3.42 -1.57 -14.39
CA ALA A 116 -2.16 -2.19 -14.82
C ALA A 116 -1.47 -2.93 -13.67
N CYS A 117 -1.50 -2.36 -12.45
CA CYS A 117 -0.98 -3.01 -11.25
C CYS A 117 -1.68 -4.36 -11.00
N PHE A 118 -3.01 -4.42 -11.02
CA PHE A 118 -3.76 -5.66 -10.84
C PHE A 118 -3.41 -6.71 -11.90
N ARG A 119 -3.29 -6.32 -13.18
CA ARG A 119 -2.88 -7.21 -14.27
C ARG A 119 -1.45 -7.72 -14.09
N THR A 120 -0.54 -6.85 -13.69
CA THR A 120 0.86 -7.19 -13.40
C THR A 120 0.93 -8.20 -12.26
N VAL A 121 0.20 -7.96 -11.17
CA VAL A 121 0.13 -8.90 -10.04
C VAL A 121 -0.45 -10.25 -10.47
N ALA A 122 -1.57 -10.26 -11.18
CA ALA A 122 -2.18 -11.50 -11.65
C ALA A 122 -1.24 -12.34 -12.54
N ALA A 123 -0.37 -11.68 -13.33
CA ALA A 123 0.64 -12.37 -14.14
C ALA A 123 1.76 -13.01 -13.31
N HIS A 124 2.03 -12.50 -12.10
CA HIS A 124 3.04 -13.04 -11.19
C HIS A 124 2.48 -14.06 -10.20
N LEU A 125 1.17 -14.09 -9.96
CA LEU A 125 0.57 -15.06 -9.04
C LEU A 125 0.43 -16.44 -9.66
N GLU A 126 0.65 -17.46 -8.84
CA GLU A 126 0.26 -18.84 -9.14
C GLU A 126 -1.26 -19.02 -9.11
N PRO A 127 -1.83 -20.05 -9.76
CA PRO A 127 -3.21 -20.45 -9.48
C PRO A 127 -3.39 -20.73 -7.98
N GLY A 128 -4.46 -20.17 -7.37
CA GLY A 128 -4.68 -20.19 -5.92
C GLY A 128 -3.91 -19.11 -5.15
N GLY A 129 -3.01 -18.39 -5.79
CA GLY A 129 -2.25 -17.29 -5.18
C GLY A 129 -3.13 -16.08 -4.88
N CYS A 130 -2.75 -15.30 -3.84
CA CYS A 130 -3.54 -14.19 -3.33
C CYS A 130 -2.87 -12.83 -3.56
N PHE A 131 -3.70 -11.83 -3.87
CA PHE A 131 -3.31 -10.41 -3.84
C PHE A 131 -3.96 -9.71 -2.65
N VAL A 132 -3.16 -9.05 -1.83
CA VAL A 132 -3.62 -8.32 -0.64
C VAL A 132 -3.38 -6.83 -0.80
N ILE A 133 -4.42 -6.04 -0.58
CA ILE A 133 -4.32 -4.57 -0.49
C ILE A 133 -4.86 -4.11 0.85
N GLU A 134 -4.09 -3.28 1.56
CA GLU A 134 -4.56 -2.50 2.69
C GLU A 134 -4.63 -1.02 2.27
N VAL A 135 -5.83 -0.44 2.37
CA VAL A 135 -6.09 0.94 1.97
C VAL A 135 -7.20 1.56 2.81
N ARG A 136 -7.11 2.86 3.03
CA ARG A 136 -8.16 3.64 3.69
C ARG A 136 -9.40 3.77 2.83
N VAL A 137 -10.55 3.74 3.47
CA VAL A 137 -11.81 4.17 2.86
C VAL A 137 -11.75 5.70 2.69
N PRO A 138 -12.11 6.26 1.50
CA PRO A 138 -12.13 7.69 1.31
C PRO A 138 -13.11 8.38 2.30
N GLU A 139 -12.59 9.26 3.14
CA GLU A 139 -13.37 9.88 4.22
C GLU A 139 -14.19 11.09 3.76
N LEU A 140 -14.77 11.03 2.56
CA LEU A 140 -15.54 12.14 1.97
C LEU A 140 -16.78 12.52 2.79
N ARG A 141 -17.34 11.58 3.55
CA ARG A 141 -18.44 11.85 4.49
C ARG A 141 -18.09 12.78 5.66
N ARG A 142 -16.79 13.03 5.90
CA ARG A 142 -16.33 14.02 6.88
C ARG A 142 -16.23 15.43 6.31
N LEU A 143 -16.34 15.57 5.00
CA LEU A 143 -16.32 16.87 4.33
C LEU A 143 -17.71 17.53 4.42
N PRO A 144 -17.82 18.71 5.01
CA PRO A 144 -19.05 19.51 4.91
C PRO A 144 -19.37 19.83 3.44
N LEU A 145 -20.65 20.03 3.13
CA LEU A 145 -21.09 20.39 1.80
C LEU A 145 -20.35 21.64 1.28
N GLY A 146 -19.78 21.54 0.08
CA GLY A 146 -19.02 22.64 -0.54
C GLY A 146 -17.60 22.80 -0.04
N GLN A 147 -17.08 21.86 0.78
CA GLN A 147 -15.69 21.82 1.20
C GLN A 147 -14.98 20.61 0.57
N ASP A 148 -13.71 20.79 0.28
CA ASP A 148 -12.83 19.79 -0.33
C ASP A 148 -11.57 19.49 0.51
N VAL A 149 -11.42 20.14 1.67
CA VAL A 149 -10.24 20.02 2.53
C VAL A 149 -10.56 19.37 3.87
N LEU A 150 -9.78 18.35 4.23
CA LEU A 150 -9.91 17.62 5.49
C LEU A 150 -8.60 17.71 6.29
N PRO A 151 -8.60 18.33 7.49
CA PRO A 151 -7.44 18.33 8.35
C PRO A 151 -7.27 16.99 9.07
N TRP A 152 -6.02 16.53 9.17
CA TRP A 152 -5.62 15.32 9.87
C TRP A 152 -4.87 15.59 11.15
N HIS A 153 -3.99 16.61 11.11
CA HIS A 153 -3.19 17.02 12.25
C HIS A 153 -2.97 18.53 12.22
N VAL A 154 -3.18 19.17 13.35
CA VAL A 154 -2.93 20.60 13.51
C VAL A 154 -2.20 20.80 14.83
N SER A 155 -0.96 21.27 14.75
CA SER A 155 -0.17 21.68 15.90
C SER A 155 0.60 22.96 15.56
N ARG A 156 1.37 23.47 16.51
CA ARG A 156 2.21 24.65 16.32
C ARG A 156 3.33 24.43 15.30
N GLU A 157 3.82 23.19 15.20
CA GLU A 157 5.00 22.83 14.41
C GLU A 157 4.64 22.12 13.11
N ARG A 158 3.44 21.51 13.05
CA ARG A 158 3.03 20.67 11.94
C ARG A 158 1.54 20.79 11.64
N ILE A 159 1.21 21.01 10.37
CA ILE A 159 -0.16 20.92 9.85
C ILE A 159 -0.17 19.89 8.74
N VAL A 160 -1.09 18.93 8.80
CA VAL A 160 -1.33 17.91 7.78
C VAL A 160 -2.79 17.94 7.39
N PHE A 161 -3.07 18.10 6.13
CA PHE A 161 -4.43 18.06 5.60
C PHE A 161 -4.45 17.41 4.21
N SER A 162 -5.61 16.97 3.78
CA SER A 162 -5.84 16.48 2.42
C SER A 162 -6.84 17.36 1.71
N SER A 163 -6.62 17.62 0.42
CA SER A 163 -7.64 18.16 -0.48
C SER A 163 -8.11 17.07 -1.44
N TYR A 164 -9.41 17.10 -1.76
CA TYR A 164 -10.08 16.09 -2.57
C TYR A 164 -10.72 16.75 -3.81
N ASP A 165 -10.47 16.16 -4.96
CA ASP A 165 -11.23 16.42 -6.17
C ASP A 165 -12.13 15.21 -6.43
N THR A 166 -13.41 15.34 -6.13
CA THR A 166 -14.38 14.24 -6.24
C THR A 166 -14.76 13.93 -7.69
N ALA A 167 -14.51 14.84 -8.62
CA ALA A 167 -14.78 14.63 -10.04
C ALA A 167 -13.75 13.70 -10.70
N THR A 168 -12.48 13.80 -10.26
CA THR A 168 -11.38 13.04 -10.82
C THR A 168 -10.83 11.95 -9.88
N GLN A 169 -11.38 11.82 -8.67
CA GLN A 169 -10.82 11.01 -7.57
C GLN A 169 -9.39 11.41 -7.19
N GLY A 170 -8.97 12.60 -7.58
CA GLY A 170 -7.69 13.15 -7.17
C GLY A 170 -7.68 13.52 -5.69
N MET A 171 -6.59 13.22 -5.00
CA MET A 171 -6.35 13.67 -3.63
C MET A 171 -4.93 14.24 -3.54
N ARG A 172 -4.74 15.27 -2.73
CA ARG A 172 -3.41 15.77 -2.39
C ARG A 172 -3.22 15.76 -0.89
N GLY A 173 -2.15 15.12 -0.44
CA GLY A 173 -1.67 15.27 0.92
C GLY A 173 -0.83 16.54 1.01
N HIS A 174 -1.15 17.40 1.97
CA HIS A 174 -0.45 18.66 2.22
C HIS A 174 0.22 18.60 3.59
N HIS A 175 1.48 18.99 3.64
CA HIS A 175 2.28 19.03 4.84
C HIS A 175 2.91 20.41 4.97
N VAL A 176 2.70 21.05 6.10
CA VAL A 176 3.42 22.25 6.53
C VAL A 176 4.16 21.91 7.79
N GLU A 177 5.47 21.95 7.77
CA GLU A 177 6.31 21.65 8.91
C GLU A 177 7.43 22.67 9.03
N ARG A 178 7.56 23.30 10.19
CA ARG A 178 8.56 24.34 10.46
C ARG A 178 8.60 25.45 9.40
N GLY A 179 7.45 25.78 8.82
CA GLY A 179 7.30 26.77 7.76
C GLY A 179 7.59 26.29 6.34
N GLU A 180 8.02 25.04 6.17
CA GLU A 180 8.17 24.41 4.84
C GLU A 180 6.86 23.75 4.41
N TYR A 181 6.44 24.05 3.17
CA TYR A 181 5.27 23.43 2.56
C TYR A 181 5.65 22.35 1.56
N SER A 182 4.90 21.26 1.59
CA SER A 182 5.04 20.20 0.60
C SER A 182 3.71 19.52 0.30
N THR A 183 3.61 18.93 -0.89
CA THR A 183 2.41 18.22 -1.32
C THR A 183 2.76 16.94 -2.07
N ILE A 184 1.93 15.92 -1.90
CA ILE A 184 2.05 14.62 -2.55
C ILE A 184 0.72 14.32 -3.23
N PRO A 185 0.71 14.03 -4.54
CA PRO A 185 -0.50 13.62 -5.24
C PRO A 185 -0.83 12.16 -4.92
N PHE A 186 -2.12 11.87 -4.80
CA PHE A 186 -2.70 10.54 -4.64
C PHE A 186 -3.95 10.42 -5.50
N TRP A 187 -4.34 9.17 -5.75
CA TRP A 187 -5.63 8.82 -6.32
C TRP A 187 -6.35 7.90 -5.34
N TYR A 188 -7.43 8.38 -4.74
CA TYR A 188 -8.20 7.53 -3.84
C TYR A 188 -9.06 6.55 -4.60
N VAL A 189 -9.36 5.42 -4.00
CA VAL A 189 -10.08 4.32 -4.66
C VAL A 189 -11.11 3.72 -3.70
N TRP A 190 -12.25 3.31 -4.22
CA TRP A 190 -13.27 2.61 -3.48
C TRP A 190 -13.06 1.10 -3.53
N SER A 191 -13.52 0.39 -2.50
CA SER A 191 -13.43 -1.07 -2.44
C SER A 191 -14.10 -1.76 -3.64
N ALA A 192 -15.21 -1.22 -4.13
CA ALA A 192 -15.91 -1.74 -5.31
C ALA A 192 -15.11 -1.57 -6.61
N GLU A 193 -14.33 -0.50 -6.74
CA GLU A 193 -13.44 -0.30 -7.89
C GLU A 193 -12.27 -1.29 -7.87
N LEU A 194 -11.69 -1.55 -6.69
CA LEU A 194 -10.67 -2.57 -6.53
C LEU A 194 -11.19 -3.95 -6.92
N ASP A 195 -12.46 -4.27 -6.59
CA ASP A 195 -13.10 -5.51 -6.99
C ASP A 195 -13.26 -5.61 -8.52
N LEU A 196 -13.65 -4.51 -9.19
CA LEU A 196 -13.72 -4.45 -10.65
C LEU A 196 -12.33 -4.62 -11.30
N MET A 197 -11.30 -3.97 -10.74
CA MET A 197 -9.91 -4.13 -11.22
C MET A 197 -9.42 -5.58 -11.06
N ALA A 198 -9.77 -6.22 -9.94
CA ALA A 198 -9.46 -7.63 -9.72
C ALA A 198 -10.16 -8.53 -10.76
N GLN A 199 -11.45 -8.31 -11.03
CA GLN A 199 -12.20 -9.05 -12.07
C GLN A 199 -11.59 -8.84 -13.46
N LEU A 200 -11.20 -7.61 -13.82
CA LEU A 200 -10.52 -7.30 -15.08
C LEU A 200 -9.16 -7.99 -15.21
N ALA A 201 -8.54 -8.35 -14.08
CA ALA A 201 -7.29 -9.11 -14.02
C ALA A 201 -7.49 -10.64 -13.85
N GLY A 202 -8.75 -11.11 -13.87
CA GLY A 202 -9.07 -12.54 -13.72
C GLY A 202 -9.00 -13.05 -12.28
N MET A 203 -9.05 -12.16 -11.28
CA MET A 203 -9.07 -12.51 -9.86
C MET A 203 -10.46 -12.32 -9.27
N ARG A 204 -10.75 -12.96 -8.14
CA ARG A 204 -12.00 -12.84 -7.41
C ARG A 204 -11.75 -12.45 -5.96
N LEU A 205 -12.65 -11.64 -5.38
CA LEU A 205 -12.62 -11.33 -3.95
C LEU A 205 -12.80 -12.63 -3.15
N ARG A 206 -11.87 -12.88 -2.22
CA ARG A 206 -11.91 -14.01 -1.29
C ARG A 206 -12.41 -13.57 0.09
N GLU A 207 -11.83 -12.50 0.64
CA GLU A 207 -12.17 -11.96 1.96
C GLU A 207 -11.84 -10.48 2.07
N ARG A 208 -12.54 -9.78 2.98
CA ARG A 208 -12.29 -8.36 3.30
C ARG A 208 -12.54 -8.11 4.77
N TRP A 209 -11.59 -7.40 5.40
CA TRP A 209 -11.57 -7.11 6.83
C TRP A 209 -11.29 -5.62 7.10
N ASP A 210 -11.61 -5.14 8.31
CA ASP A 210 -11.15 -3.84 8.80
C ASP A 210 -9.75 -4.00 9.40
N GLY A 211 -8.72 -4.07 8.52
CA GLY A 211 -7.33 -4.28 8.91
C GLY A 211 -6.91 -5.72 9.15
N GLY A 212 -5.68 -5.93 9.62
CA GLY A 212 -5.03 -7.25 9.76
C GLY A 212 -5.53 -8.08 10.94
N THR A 213 -6.33 -7.53 11.85
CA THR A 213 -6.93 -8.24 13.00
C THR A 213 -8.19 -9.02 12.65
N ARG A 214 -8.64 -8.98 11.40
CA ARG A 214 -9.87 -9.63 10.91
C ARG A 214 -11.15 -9.16 11.60
N GLU A 215 -11.20 -7.90 11.99
CA GLU A 215 -12.46 -7.28 12.35
C GLU A 215 -13.35 -7.15 11.10
N PRO A 216 -14.68 -7.35 11.21
CA PRO A 216 -15.58 -7.24 10.07
C PRO A 216 -15.51 -5.87 9.40
N PHE A 217 -15.35 -5.85 8.07
CA PHE A 217 -15.45 -4.63 7.30
C PHE A 217 -16.91 -4.17 7.22
N ALA A 218 -17.20 -2.98 7.69
CA ALA A 218 -18.55 -2.41 7.81
C ALA A 218 -18.61 -0.97 7.27
N SER A 219 -19.80 -0.39 7.28
CA SER A 219 -20.04 0.96 6.73
C SER A 219 -19.32 2.09 7.47
N ASP A 220 -18.90 1.88 8.70
CA ASP A 220 -18.15 2.81 9.55
C ASP A 220 -16.64 2.53 9.57
N SER A 221 -16.19 1.46 8.92
CA SER A 221 -14.76 1.15 8.76
C SER A 221 -14.04 2.29 8.05
N ARG A 222 -12.82 2.58 8.51
CA ARG A 222 -11.97 3.64 7.96
C ARG A 222 -10.90 3.15 7.01
N GLN A 223 -10.68 1.85 6.98
CA GLN A 223 -9.72 1.16 6.14
C GLN A 223 -10.28 -0.21 5.80
N HIS A 224 -9.66 -0.86 4.86
CA HIS A 224 -9.89 -2.28 4.65
C HIS A 224 -8.62 -3.00 4.19
N LEU A 225 -8.52 -4.26 4.59
CA LEU A 225 -7.59 -5.23 4.06
C LEU A 225 -8.40 -6.22 3.24
N SER A 226 -8.16 -6.22 1.94
CA SER A 226 -8.89 -7.07 0.98
C SER A 226 -7.96 -8.07 0.35
N VAL A 227 -8.46 -9.28 0.17
CA VAL A 227 -7.75 -10.42 -0.43
C VAL A 227 -8.50 -10.87 -1.66
N TRP A 228 -7.83 -10.83 -2.81
CA TRP A 228 -8.33 -11.44 -4.06
C TRP A 228 -7.48 -12.63 -4.41
N GLU A 229 -8.13 -13.69 -4.89
CA GLU A 229 -7.51 -14.94 -5.28
C GLU A 229 -7.52 -15.08 -6.80
N LYS A 230 -6.40 -15.53 -7.35
CA LYS A 230 -6.32 -15.98 -8.75
C LYS A 230 -6.80 -17.43 -8.82
N PRO A 231 -7.87 -17.74 -9.58
CA PRO A 231 -8.38 -19.10 -9.76
C PRO A 231 -7.36 -20.06 -10.35
#